data_c433890b6fe0c21f68a4c4cd4df1cabf
#
_entry.id   c433890b6fe0c21f68a4c4cd4df1cabf
#
_cell.length_a   1.000
_cell.length_b   1.000
_cell.length_c   1.000
_cell.angle_alpha   90.00
_cell.angle_beta   90.00
_cell.angle_gamma   90.00
#
_symmetry.space_group_name_H-M   'P 1'
#
loop_
_entity.id
_entity.type
_entity.pdbx_description
1 polymer ?
#
loop_
_entity_poly.entity_id
_entity_poly.type
_entity_poly.pdbx_seq_one_letter_code
_entity_poly.pdbx_strand_id
1 'polypeptide(L)'
;ENPFKIIEGKAYGPGVLDMKGGIIISLYVIKALNKIGYKERPIKIVFSGDEEIGHKDSTGADVILREAKGALCAFNMETGLVDNSLCIGRKGRIGCNIHVKGVETHAGNDFEGGRNAIEEMANKILRIQKLTNLDVGTTVSVSVIKGGRVENSIPEDCSIKVDLRFEKVEEMENVKEQVREICKETYIEGTSTEVNFISEMMPFETTEDVMRFHTFVNEVSRENGFGELNAKRLGGSSDASYLTIANVPTICSFGVRGEWNHTSREYAVVDSMFERVKLISTVILNLDKFEV
;
A
#
# COMPACT_ATOMS: atom_id res chain seq x y z
N GLU A 1 -21.77 16.83 4.19
CA GLU A 1 -20.61 17.63 3.76
C GLU A 1 -19.64 17.78 4.94
N ASN A 2 -18.35 17.60 4.73
CA ASN A 2 -17.30 17.78 5.75
C ASN A 2 -16.43 19.01 5.35
N PRO A 3 -16.88 20.27 5.62
CA PRO A 3 -16.16 21.46 5.22
C PRO A 3 -14.85 21.59 5.99
N PHE A 4 -13.86 22.22 5.35
CA PHE A 4 -12.58 22.52 6.00
C PHE A 4 -12.79 23.43 7.22
N LYS A 5 -12.18 23.05 8.35
CA LYS A 5 -12.17 23.84 9.59
C LYS A 5 -10.90 23.55 10.41
N ILE A 6 -10.49 24.51 11.24
CA ILE A 6 -9.42 24.33 12.22
C ILE A 6 -10.02 24.47 13.62
N ILE A 7 -9.83 23.45 14.45
CA ILE A 7 -10.29 23.40 15.84
C ILE A 7 -9.12 22.89 16.68
N GLU A 8 -8.74 23.66 17.71
CA GLU A 8 -7.70 23.29 18.69
C GLU A 8 -6.40 22.77 18.03
N GLY A 9 -5.91 23.47 17.00
CA GLY A 9 -4.69 23.12 16.29
C GLY A 9 -4.81 21.92 15.35
N LYS A 10 -6.01 21.37 15.13
CA LYS A 10 -6.29 20.30 14.17
C LYS A 10 -7.09 20.83 13.00
N ALA A 11 -6.63 20.60 11.80
CA ALA A 11 -7.34 20.86 10.55
C ALA A 11 -8.19 19.62 10.19
N TYR A 12 -9.49 19.83 9.97
CA TYR A 12 -10.45 18.82 9.55
C TYR A 12 -10.89 19.08 8.11
N GLY A 13 -11.16 18.06 7.35
CA GLY A 13 -11.67 18.12 5.98
C GLY A 13 -11.12 17.02 5.10
N PRO A 14 -11.72 16.75 3.93
CA PRO A 14 -11.31 15.65 3.05
C PRO A 14 -9.89 15.86 2.51
N GLY A 15 -9.01 14.88 2.75
CA GLY A 15 -7.64 14.88 2.25
C GLY A 15 -6.71 15.86 2.96
N VAL A 16 -7.10 16.43 4.13
CA VAL A 16 -6.20 17.30 4.91
C VAL A 16 -4.98 16.53 5.40
N LEU A 17 -5.15 15.26 5.70
CA LEU A 17 -4.13 14.31 6.11
C LEU A 17 -3.61 13.52 4.90
N ASP A 18 -4.52 12.96 4.11
CA ASP A 18 -4.26 12.04 3.00
C ASP A 18 -4.69 12.64 1.64
N MET A 19 -3.71 13.28 0.87
CA MET A 19 -2.45 13.77 1.44
C MET A 19 -2.16 15.22 1.01
N LYS A 20 -3.19 16.10 0.99
CA LYS A 20 -3.00 17.54 0.63
C LYS A 20 -2.00 18.24 1.56
N GLY A 21 -1.96 17.83 2.86
CA GLY A 21 -0.96 18.32 3.80
C GLY A 21 0.47 18.06 3.34
N GLY A 22 0.75 16.86 2.81
CA GLY A 22 2.05 16.50 2.24
C GLY A 22 2.42 17.34 1.02
N ILE A 23 1.45 17.62 0.15
CA ILE A 23 1.65 18.52 -1.01
C ILE A 23 2.06 19.91 -0.53
N ILE A 24 1.36 20.48 0.44
CA ILE A 24 1.67 21.81 1.00
C ILE A 24 3.05 21.82 1.64
N ILE A 25 3.42 20.80 2.42
CA ILE A 25 4.75 20.67 3.01
C ILE A 25 5.82 20.71 1.91
N SER A 26 5.67 19.92 0.84
CA SER A 26 6.61 19.87 -0.29
C SER A 26 6.84 21.26 -0.91
N LEU A 27 5.76 22.01 -1.16
CA LEU A 27 5.85 23.36 -1.72
C LEU A 27 6.56 24.33 -0.78
N TYR A 28 6.32 24.24 0.54
CA TYR A 28 6.97 25.09 1.52
C TYR A 28 8.43 24.72 1.76
N VAL A 29 8.82 23.47 1.63
CA VAL A 29 10.25 23.04 1.62
C VAL A 29 10.99 23.76 0.47
N ILE A 30 10.46 23.68 -0.76
CA ILE A 30 11.06 24.39 -1.90
C ILE A 30 11.12 25.89 -1.66
N LYS A 31 10.04 26.50 -1.13
CA LYS A 31 10.01 27.92 -0.82
C LYS A 31 11.06 28.31 0.23
N ALA A 32 11.24 27.50 1.27
CA ALA A 32 12.24 27.73 2.31
C ALA A 32 13.67 27.65 1.75
N LEU A 33 13.98 26.59 1.00
CA LEU A 33 15.29 26.39 0.37
C LEU A 33 15.63 27.49 -0.65
N ASN A 34 14.66 27.89 -1.47
CA ASN A 34 14.85 29.02 -2.40
C ASN A 34 15.14 30.34 -1.66
N LYS A 35 14.47 30.57 -0.52
CA LYS A 35 14.68 31.80 0.27
C LYS A 35 16.10 31.92 0.83
N ILE A 36 16.73 30.80 1.16
CA ILE A 36 18.12 30.76 1.64
C ILE A 36 19.16 30.60 0.52
N GLY A 37 18.71 30.53 -0.74
CA GLY A 37 19.58 30.44 -1.91
C GLY A 37 20.21 29.07 -2.12
N TYR A 38 19.58 27.97 -1.68
CA TYR A 38 20.07 26.62 -1.87
C TYR A 38 20.24 26.26 -3.36
N LYS A 39 21.42 25.71 -3.73
CA LYS A 39 21.77 25.34 -5.13
C LYS A 39 22.63 24.09 -5.22
N GLU A 40 22.90 23.40 -4.12
CA GLU A 40 23.86 22.29 -4.06
C GLU A 40 23.38 21.09 -4.87
N ARG A 41 22.08 20.81 -4.86
CA ARG A 41 21.48 19.69 -5.57
C ARG A 41 20.14 20.07 -6.19
N PRO A 42 19.80 19.54 -7.38
CA PRO A 42 18.46 19.72 -7.94
C PRO A 42 17.42 18.97 -7.10
N ILE A 43 16.25 19.57 -6.93
CA ILE A 43 15.11 18.96 -6.25
C ILE A 43 14.01 18.77 -7.26
N LYS A 44 13.48 17.56 -7.36
CA LYS A 44 12.35 17.20 -8.21
C LYS A 44 11.15 16.88 -7.34
N ILE A 45 10.00 17.42 -7.67
CA ILE A 45 8.71 17.04 -7.07
C ILE A 45 7.90 16.31 -8.14
N VAL A 46 7.31 15.18 -7.76
CA VAL A 46 6.36 14.42 -8.58
C VAL A 46 5.04 14.37 -7.83
N PHE A 47 3.97 14.82 -8.46
CA PHE A 47 2.61 14.67 -7.95
C PHE A 47 1.87 13.66 -8.80
N SER A 48 1.36 12.59 -8.19
CA SER A 48 0.45 11.63 -8.82
C SER A 48 -1.00 11.95 -8.42
N GLY A 49 -1.94 11.69 -9.32
CA GLY A 49 -3.36 11.96 -9.08
C GLY A 49 -4.22 10.70 -8.98
N ASP A 50 -3.60 9.52 -9.00
CA ASP A 50 -4.26 8.23 -9.14
C ASP A 50 -3.68 7.12 -8.22
N GLU A 51 -2.97 7.53 -7.15
CA GLU A 51 -2.40 6.62 -6.14
C GLU A 51 -3.50 5.77 -5.48
N GLU A 52 -4.62 6.39 -5.08
CA GLU A 52 -5.74 5.76 -4.38
C GLU A 52 -6.42 4.61 -5.16
N ILE A 53 -6.26 4.60 -6.47
CA ILE A 53 -6.74 3.51 -7.34
C ILE A 53 -5.60 2.61 -7.83
N GLY A 54 -4.37 2.76 -7.29
CA GLY A 54 -3.21 1.96 -7.64
C GLY A 54 -2.74 2.15 -9.08
N HIS A 55 -2.83 3.37 -9.62
CA HIS A 55 -2.50 3.72 -11.02
C HIS A 55 -3.22 2.88 -12.07
N LYS A 56 -4.43 2.42 -11.72
CA LYS A 56 -5.22 1.57 -12.61
C LYS A 56 -5.50 2.29 -13.93
N ASP A 57 -5.21 1.59 -15.04
CA ASP A 57 -5.41 2.08 -16.42
C ASP A 57 -4.67 3.40 -16.73
N SER A 58 -3.56 3.68 -16.03
CA SER A 58 -2.72 4.86 -16.21
C SER A 58 -1.24 4.50 -16.34
N THR A 59 -0.42 5.50 -16.63
CA THR A 59 1.05 5.40 -16.66
C THR A 59 1.71 6.05 -15.43
N GLY A 60 0.95 6.32 -14.37
CA GLY A 60 1.44 7.01 -13.16
C GLY A 60 2.66 6.34 -12.54
N ALA A 61 2.57 5.01 -12.33
CA ALA A 61 3.69 4.22 -11.82
C ALA A 61 4.96 4.31 -12.69
N ASP A 62 4.81 4.21 -14.02
CA ASP A 62 5.94 4.31 -14.96
C ASP A 62 6.61 5.70 -14.92
N VAL A 63 5.78 6.75 -14.76
CA VAL A 63 6.29 8.13 -14.60
C VAL A 63 7.09 8.24 -13.30
N ILE A 64 6.57 7.74 -12.17
CA ILE A 64 7.29 7.77 -10.90
C ILE A 64 8.62 7.01 -11.01
N LEU A 65 8.63 5.79 -11.54
CA LEU A 65 9.84 4.99 -11.77
C LEU A 65 10.87 5.73 -12.63
N ARG A 66 10.42 6.33 -13.74
CA ARG A 66 11.31 7.07 -14.65
C ARG A 66 11.90 8.30 -13.98
N GLU A 67 11.07 9.09 -13.30
CA GLU A 67 11.49 10.34 -12.68
C GLU A 67 12.32 10.14 -11.41
N ALA A 68 12.17 9.02 -10.72
CA ALA A 68 12.97 8.65 -9.55
C ALA A 68 14.39 8.22 -9.92
N LYS A 69 14.58 7.65 -11.11
CA LYS A 69 15.84 7.02 -11.52
C LYS A 69 17.04 7.96 -11.38
N GLY A 70 18.04 7.52 -10.60
CA GLY A 70 19.27 8.27 -10.35
C GLY A 70 19.15 9.36 -9.28
N ALA A 71 18.02 9.45 -8.56
CA ALA A 71 17.91 10.30 -7.39
C ALA A 71 18.76 9.76 -6.22
N LEU A 72 19.37 10.66 -5.45
CA LEU A 72 20.17 10.31 -4.27
C LEU A 72 19.31 9.69 -3.16
N CYS A 73 18.13 10.26 -2.94
CA CYS A 73 17.15 9.82 -1.97
C CYS A 73 15.76 10.38 -2.32
N ALA A 74 14.72 9.85 -1.68
CA ALA A 74 13.37 10.33 -1.86
C ALA A 74 12.60 10.43 -0.54
N PHE A 75 11.74 11.46 -0.46
CA PHE A 75 10.80 11.72 0.62
C PHE A 75 9.40 11.47 0.08
N ASN A 76 8.75 10.39 0.50
CA ASN A 76 7.36 10.16 0.16
C ASN A 76 6.46 10.86 1.20
N MET A 77 5.61 11.76 0.71
CA MET A 77 4.87 12.72 1.50
C MET A 77 3.50 12.21 1.99
N GLU A 78 3.35 10.89 2.04
CA GLU A 78 2.23 10.20 2.64
C GLU A 78 1.98 10.57 4.10
N THR A 79 0.80 10.20 4.60
CA THR A 79 0.33 10.51 5.96
C THR A 79 1.40 10.31 7.02
N GLY A 80 1.67 11.37 7.79
CA GLY A 80 2.58 11.31 8.94
C GLY A 80 1.93 10.64 10.13
N LEU A 81 2.71 9.83 10.86
CA LEU A 81 2.25 9.14 12.06
C LEU A 81 2.20 10.08 13.27
N VAL A 82 1.17 9.94 14.12
CA VAL A 82 0.96 10.80 15.29
C VAL A 82 2.14 10.76 16.26
N ASP A 83 2.76 9.59 16.43
CA ASP A 83 3.92 9.38 17.28
C ASP A 83 5.25 9.84 16.64
N ASN A 84 5.19 10.55 15.53
CA ASN A 84 6.34 11.06 14.78
C ASN A 84 7.24 10.00 14.15
N SER A 85 6.87 8.72 14.17
CA SER A 85 7.62 7.66 13.49
C SER A 85 7.61 7.88 11.96
N LEU A 86 8.64 7.38 11.29
CA LEU A 86 8.74 7.36 9.82
C LEU A 86 8.54 5.94 9.29
N CYS A 87 7.90 5.82 8.14
CA CYS A 87 7.63 4.53 7.53
C CYS A 87 8.79 4.12 6.62
N ILE A 88 9.36 2.93 6.91
CA ILE A 88 10.49 2.33 6.19
C ILE A 88 10.09 1.08 5.39
N GLY A 89 8.82 0.73 5.36
CA GLY A 89 8.31 -0.42 4.63
C GLY A 89 6.79 -0.49 4.66
N ARG A 90 6.20 -0.94 3.56
CA ARG A 90 4.76 -1.13 3.41
C ARG A 90 4.48 -2.43 2.67
N LYS A 91 3.41 -3.13 3.04
CA LYS A 91 3.01 -4.34 2.32
C LYS A 91 2.48 -3.98 0.93
N GLY A 92 2.86 -4.79 -0.04
CA GLY A 92 2.17 -4.85 -1.33
C GLY A 92 0.82 -5.52 -1.17
N ARG A 93 -0.03 -5.34 -2.18
CA ARG A 93 -1.40 -5.87 -2.19
C ARG A 93 -1.77 -6.42 -3.55
N ILE A 94 -2.47 -7.56 -3.55
CA ILE A 94 -3.17 -8.08 -4.72
C ILE A 94 -4.59 -8.40 -4.31
N GLY A 95 -5.57 -7.87 -5.05
CA GLY A 95 -6.93 -8.38 -5.03
C GLY A 95 -7.04 -9.59 -5.96
N CYS A 96 -7.76 -10.62 -5.57
CA CYS A 96 -8.00 -11.79 -6.40
C CYS A 96 -9.48 -12.19 -6.35
N ASN A 97 -10.08 -12.37 -7.53
CA ASN A 97 -11.41 -12.92 -7.70
C ASN A 97 -11.29 -14.34 -8.23
N ILE A 98 -11.93 -15.29 -7.55
CA ILE A 98 -12.00 -16.68 -7.99
C ILE A 98 -13.47 -17.05 -8.17
N HIS A 99 -13.76 -17.68 -9.29
CA HIS A 99 -15.11 -18.10 -9.66
C HIS A 99 -15.08 -19.59 -10.04
N VAL A 100 -16.00 -20.36 -9.46
CA VAL A 100 -16.21 -21.78 -9.76
C VAL A 100 -17.58 -21.93 -10.45
N LYS A 101 -17.58 -22.65 -11.57
CA LYS A 101 -18.78 -23.13 -12.24
C LYS A 101 -18.93 -24.62 -12.06
N GLY A 102 -20.14 -25.03 -11.72
CA GLY A 102 -20.58 -26.43 -11.62
C GLY A 102 -21.81 -26.69 -12.50
N VAL A 103 -22.69 -27.57 -12.03
CA VAL A 103 -23.95 -27.92 -12.71
C VAL A 103 -25.08 -27.92 -11.70
N GLU A 104 -26.09 -27.08 -11.93
CA GLU A 104 -27.31 -27.03 -11.11
C GLU A 104 -28.20 -28.24 -11.35
N THR A 105 -28.66 -28.90 -10.30
CA THR A 105 -29.68 -29.96 -10.34
C THR A 105 -30.52 -29.91 -9.07
N HIS A 106 -31.65 -30.63 -9.07
CA HIS A 106 -32.44 -30.78 -7.86
C HIS A 106 -31.78 -31.78 -6.90
N ALA A 107 -31.42 -31.31 -5.69
CA ALA A 107 -30.62 -32.08 -4.75
C ALA A 107 -31.23 -33.43 -4.33
N GLY A 108 -32.56 -33.59 -4.39
CA GLY A 108 -33.24 -34.83 -4.05
C GLY A 108 -33.56 -35.73 -5.24
N ASN A 109 -33.74 -35.17 -6.45
CA ASN A 109 -34.20 -35.95 -7.61
C ASN A 109 -33.05 -36.34 -8.56
N ASP A 110 -32.02 -35.51 -8.63
CA ASP A 110 -30.88 -35.71 -9.52
C ASP A 110 -29.58 -35.25 -8.87
N PHE A 111 -29.23 -35.89 -7.75
CA PHE A 111 -28.01 -35.58 -7.01
C PHE A 111 -26.74 -35.89 -7.81
N GLU A 112 -26.71 -37.04 -8.49
CA GLU A 112 -25.55 -37.52 -9.23
C GLU A 112 -25.24 -36.71 -10.50
N GLY A 113 -26.27 -36.07 -11.07
CA GLY A 113 -26.10 -35.18 -12.23
C GLY A 113 -25.52 -33.81 -11.87
N GLY A 114 -25.62 -33.40 -10.61
CA GLY A 114 -25.13 -32.12 -10.13
C GLY A 114 -23.60 -32.05 -9.99
N ARG A 115 -23.05 -30.83 -10.04
CA ARG A 115 -21.63 -30.53 -9.76
C ARG A 115 -21.58 -29.32 -8.82
N ASN A 116 -21.33 -29.61 -7.56
CA ASN A 116 -21.47 -28.62 -6.49
C ASN A 116 -20.32 -27.58 -6.50
N ALA A 117 -20.58 -26.38 -6.99
CA ALA A 117 -19.60 -25.31 -7.06
C ALA A 117 -19.20 -24.79 -5.67
N ILE A 118 -20.08 -24.86 -4.67
CA ILE A 118 -19.75 -24.46 -3.29
C ILE A 118 -18.77 -25.47 -2.66
N GLU A 119 -18.96 -26.76 -2.88
CA GLU A 119 -18.05 -27.81 -2.36
C GLU A 119 -16.66 -27.70 -2.99
N GLU A 120 -16.60 -27.51 -4.32
CA GLU A 120 -15.33 -27.24 -5.01
C GLU A 120 -14.64 -26.01 -4.45
N MET A 121 -15.37 -24.92 -4.26
CA MET A 121 -14.83 -23.66 -3.71
C MET A 121 -14.37 -23.83 -2.25
N ALA A 122 -15.09 -24.59 -1.43
CA ALA A 122 -14.73 -24.81 -0.02
C ALA A 122 -13.34 -25.48 0.10
N ASN A 123 -13.04 -26.48 -0.74
CA ASN A 123 -11.74 -27.11 -0.81
C ASN A 123 -10.64 -26.10 -1.19
N LYS A 124 -10.89 -25.24 -2.17
CA LYS A 124 -9.94 -24.19 -2.58
C LYS A 124 -9.73 -23.16 -1.48
N ILE A 125 -10.78 -22.70 -0.80
CA ILE A 125 -10.69 -21.74 0.33
C ILE A 125 -9.75 -22.26 1.41
N LEU A 126 -9.90 -23.50 1.84
CA LEU A 126 -9.07 -24.09 2.89
C LEU A 126 -7.58 -24.12 2.51
N ARG A 127 -7.27 -24.33 1.25
CA ARG A 127 -5.89 -24.33 0.75
C ARG A 127 -5.35 -22.91 0.56
N ILE A 128 -6.14 -22.00 0.00
CA ILE A 128 -5.76 -20.59 -0.20
C ILE A 128 -5.45 -19.94 1.16
N GLN A 129 -6.27 -20.17 2.19
CA GLN A 129 -6.01 -19.62 3.53
C GLN A 129 -4.68 -20.12 4.14
N LYS A 130 -4.23 -21.33 3.80
CA LYS A 130 -2.94 -21.90 4.25
C LYS A 130 -1.71 -21.24 3.61
N LEU A 131 -1.89 -20.43 2.57
CA LEU A 131 -0.79 -19.68 1.96
C LEU A 131 -0.30 -18.52 2.85
N THR A 132 -1.02 -18.20 3.94
CA THR A 132 -0.53 -17.24 4.94
C THR A 132 0.78 -17.76 5.55
N ASN A 133 1.83 -16.94 5.40
CA ASN A 133 3.16 -17.21 5.97
C ASN A 133 3.68 -15.92 6.62
N LEU A 134 3.54 -15.85 7.95
CA LEU A 134 3.93 -14.68 8.72
C LEU A 134 5.45 -14.50 8.83
N ASP A 135 6.23 -15.57 8.63
CA ASP A 135 7.69 -15.52 8.69
C ASP A 135 8.29 -14.67 7.54
N VAL A 136 7.60 -14.67 6.38
CA VAL A 136 7.97 -13.83 5.22
C VAL A 136 7.04 -12.63 5.03
N GLY A 137 6.13 -12.39 5.99
CA GLY A 137 5.20 -11.27 5.97
C GLY A 137 4.02 -11.41 5.00
N THR A 138 3.80 -12.61 4.43
CA THR A 138 2.67 -12.89 3.53
C THR A 138 1.40 -13.19 4.32
N THR A 139 0.31 -12.48 3.98
CA THR A 139 -1.02 -12.72 4.55
C THR A 139 -2.05 -12.89 3.44
N VAL A 140 -2.95 -13.86 3.64
CA VAL A 140 -4.01 -14.21 2.70
C VAL A 140 -5.33 -14.23 3.44
N SER A 141 -6.33 -13.52 2.92
CA SER A 141 -7.66 -13.47 3.50
C SER A 141 -8.74 -13.66 2.44
N VAL A 142 -9.51 -14.72 2.55
CA VAL A 142 -10.76 -14.85 1.81
C VAL A 142 -11.82 -14.00 2.51
N SER A 143 -12.14 -12.84 1.94
CA SER A 143 -12.91 -11.79 2.63
C SER A 143 -14.39 -11.74 2.21
N VAL A 144 -14.73 -12.32 1.04
CA VAL A 144 -16.11 -12.39 0.54
C VAL A 144 -16.34 -13.74 -0.10
N ILE A 145 -17.52 -14.33 0.15
CA ILE A 145 -18.00 -15.53 -0.52
C ILE A 145 -19.46 -15.32 -0.95
N LYS A 146 -19.81 -15.75 -2.16
CA LYS A 146 -21.17 -15.78 -2.69
C LYS A 146 -21.38 -17.08 -3.47
N GLY A 147 -22.50 -17.78 -3.25
CA GLY A 147 -22.84 -19.02 -3.96
C GLY A 147 -24.20 -19.55 -3.56
N GLY A 148 -24.78 -20.35 -4.47
CA GLY A 148 -26.10 -20.94 -4.29
C GLY A 148 -27.28 -19.96 -4.36
N ARG A 149 -28.49 -20.52 -4.50
CA ARG A 149 -29.75 -19.74 -4.56
C ARG A 149 -30.83 -20.25 -3.60
N VAL A 150 -30.98 -21.57 -3.54
CA VAL A 150 -31.98 -22.25 -2.69
C VAL A 150 -31.39 -23.56 -2.16
N GLU A 151 -31.89 -24.00 -0.99
CA GLU A 151 -31.36 -25.13 -0.25
C GLU A 151 -31.59 -26.51 -0.90
N ASN A 152 -32.57 -26.62 -1.79
CA ASN A 152 -32.91 -27.88 -2.46
C ASN A 152 -32.34 -28.01 -3.87
N SER A 153 -31.36 -27.18 -4.23
CA SER A 153 -30.63 -27.21 -5.50
C SER A 153 -29.13 -27.36 -5.26
N ILE A 154 -28.46 -28.20 -6.05
CA ILE A 154 -27.00 -28.25 -6.12
C ILE A 154 -26.52 -26.97 -6.81
N PRO A 155 -25.64 -26.16 -6.18
CA PRO A 155 -25.26 -24.86 -6.71
C PRO A 155 -24.30 -24.98 -7.91
N GLU A 156 -24.64 -24.31 -9.01
CA GLU A 156 -23.79 -24.24 -10.21
C GLU A 156 -22.73 -23.09 -10.13
N ASP A 157 -22.89 -22.16 -9.20
CA ASP A 157 -22.04 -20.97 -9.10
C ASP A 157 -21.54 -20.75 -7.67
N CYS A 158 -20.22 -20.47 -7.53
CA CYS A 158 -19.63 -19.94 -6.31
C CYS A 158 -18.46 -19.00 -6.63
N SER A 159 -18.40 -17.86 -5.96
CA SER A 159 -17.32 -16.90 -6.13
C SER A 159 -16.78 -16.41 -4.80
N ILE A 160 -15.48 -16.12 -4.76
CA ILE A 160 -14.81 -15.51 -3.61
C ILE A 160 -13.98 -14.29 -4.02
N LYS A 161 -13.74 -13.39 -3.05
CA LYS A 161 -12.73 -12.35 -3.17
C LYS A 161 -11.67 -12.57 -2.09
N VAL A 162 -10.42 -12.48 -2.52
CA VAL A 162 -9.23 -12.70 -1.68
C VAL A 162 -8.39 -11.44 -1.65
N ASP A 163 -7.96 -11.02 -0.46
CA ASP A 163 -6.94 -9.98 -0.25
C ASP A 163 -5.61 -10.70 0.06
N LEU A 164 -4.60 -10.44 -0.75
CA LEU A 164 -3.25 -10.97 -0.62
C LEU A 164 -2.32 -9.81 -0.26
N ARG A 165 -1.49 -9.96 0.78
CA ARG A 165 -0.49 -8.98 1.19
C ARG A 165 0.87 -9.63 1.33
N PHE A 166 1.95 -8.92 0.98
CA PHE A 166 3.32 -9.41 0.98
C PHE A 166 4.30 -8.27 1.25
N GLU A 167 5.48 -8.57 1.79
CA GLU A 167 6.51 -7.58 2.13
C GLU A 167 7.60 -7.46 1.07
N LYS A 168 7.72 -8.45 0.16
CA LYS A 168 8.75 -8.48 -0.90
C LYS A 168 8.14 -8.68 -2.27
N VAL A 169 8.72 -8.06 -3.30
CA VAL A 169 8.30 -8.21 -4.70
C VAL A 169 8.37 -9.68 -5.15
N GLU A 170 9.40 -10.39 -4.73
CA GLU A 170 9.59 -11.83 -5.02
C GLU A 170 8.42 -12.69 -4.52
N GLU A 171 7.86 -12.38 -3.34
CA GLU A 171 6.70 -13.09 -2.78
C GLU A 171 5.40 -12.84 -3.57
N MET A 172 5.31 -11.74 -4.28
CA MET A 172 4.16 -11.42 -5.11
C MET A 172 3.89 -12.49 -6.17
N GLU A 173 4.90 -12.83 -6.98
CA GLU A 173 4.73 -13.83 -8.04
C GLU A 173 4.61 -15.24 -7.46
N ASN A 174 5.32 -15.55 -6.36
CA ASN A 174 5.22 -16.81 -5.66
C ASN A 174 3.77 -17.08 -5.18
N VAL A 175 3.15 -16.11 -4.51
CA VAL A 175 1.76 -16.25 -4.03
C VAL A 175 0.76 -16.36 -5.18
N LYS A 176 0.93 -15.57 -6.25
CA LYS A 176 0.08 -15.66 -7.45
C LYS A 176 0.15 -17.05 -8.07
N GLU A 177 1.34 -17.62 -8.20
CA GLU A 177 1.50 -18.96 -8.78
C GLU A 177 0.87 -20.04 -7.89
N GLN A 178 1.07 -19.98 -6.58
CA GLN A 178 0.43 -20.91 -5.65
C GLN A 178 -1.11 -20.85 -5.74
N VAL A 179 -1.69 -19.64 -5.86
CA VAL A 179 -3.14 -19.47 -6.07
C VAL A 179 -3.58 -20.07 -7.41
N ARG A 180 -2.81 -19.86 -8.50
CA ARG A 180 -3.10 -20.46 -9.80
C ARG A 180 -3.08 -22.00 -9.73
N GLU A 181 -2.08 -22.59 -9.09
CA GLU A 181 -1.98 -24.04 -8.93
C GLU A 181 -3.17 -24.62 -8.16
N ILE A 182 -3.57 -23.97 -7.04
CA ILE A 182 -4.77 -24.39 -6.30
C ILE A 182 -6.03 -24.28 -7.18
N CYS A 183 -6.12 -23.26 -8.03
CA CYS A 183 -7.26 -23.09 -8.93
C CYS A 183 -7.29 -24.10 -10.10
N LYS A 184 -6.13 -24.61 -10.56
CA LYS A 184 -6.03 -25.65 -11.58
C LYS A 184 -6.50 -27.03 -11.09
N GLU A 185 -6.34 -27.32 -9.79
CA GLU A 185 -6.81 -28.59 -9.23
C GLU A 185 -8.33 -28.65 -9.20
N THR A 186 -8.91 -29.79 -9.53
CA THR A 186 -10.34 -30.06 -9.52
C THR A 186 -10.65 -31.11 -8.45
N TYR A 187 -11.49 -30.76 -7.48
CA TYR A 187 -11.95 -31.66 -6.40
C TYR A 187 -13.28 -32.33 -6.78
N ILE A 188 -14.15 -31.59 -7.46
CA ILE A 188 -15.44 -32.09 -7.95
C ILE A 188 -15.35 -32.17 -9.47
N GLU A 189 -15.27 -33.40 -9.98
CA GLU A 189 -15.19 -33.64 -11.42
C GLU A 189 -16.34 -32.97 -12.18
N GLY A 190 -15.99 -32.29 -13.28
CA GLY A 190 -16.95 -31.54 -14.09
C GLY A 190 -17.22 -30.11 -13.64
N THR A 191 -16.50 -29.61 -12.61
CA THR A 191 -16.44 -28.17 -12.30
C THR A 191 -15.33 -27.47 -13.09
N SER A 192 -15.41 -26.15 -13.23
CA SER A 192 -14.35 -25.31 -13.77
C SER A 192 -14.07 -24.12 -12.86
N THR A 193 -12.81 -23.66 -12.83
CA THR A 193 -12.38 -22.54 -11.98
C THR A 193 -11.70 -21.46 -12.83
N GLU A 194 -12.12 -20.22 -12.64
CA GLU A 194 -11.46 -19.03 -13.19
C GLU A 194 -10.84 -18.21 -12.05
N VAL A 195 -9.63 -17.69 -12.26
CA VAL A 195 -8.91 -16.79 -11.33
C VAL A 195 -8.51 -15.53 -12.05
N ASN A 196 -8.83 -14.38 -11.45
CA ASN A 196 -8.49 -13.05 -11.95
C ASN A 196 -7.82 -12.23 -10.86
N PHE A 197 -6.56 -11.83 -11.08
CA PHE A 197 -5.86 -10.89 -10.21
C PHE A 197 -6.23 -9.45 -10.58
N ILE A 198 -6.48 -8.64 -9.57
CA ILE A 198 -6.92 -7.25 -9.70
C ILE A 198 -6.19 -6.38 -8.69
N SER A 199 -6.05 -5.09 -8.97
CA SER A 199 -5.52 -4.08 -8.02
C SER A 199 -4.15 -4.49 -7.45
N GLU A 200 -3.16 -4.68 -8.31
CA GLU A 200 -1.80 -5.00 -7.90
C GLU A 200 -1.07 -3.73 -7.45
N MET A 201 -0.59 -3.73 -6.21
CA MET A 201 0.24 -2.66 -5.64
C MET A 201 1.53 -3.28 -5.10
N MET A 202 2.67 -2.74 -5.53
CA MET A 202 3.98 -3.22 -5.13
C MET A 202 4.28 -2.95 -3.65
N PRO A 203 5.09 -3.79 -2.98
CA PRO A 203 5.55 -3.52 -1.64
C PRO A 203 6.62 -2.41 -1.65
N PHE A 204 6.59 -1.57 -0.63
CA PHE A 204 7.73 -0.73 -0.26
C PHE A 204 8.65 -1.56 0.63
N GLU A 205 9.70 -2.12 0.04
CA GLU A 205 10.63 -2.99 0.76
C GLU A 205 11.57 -2.20 1.66
N THR A 206 11.84 -2.74 2.86
CA THR A 206 12.88 -2.24 3.77
C THR A 206 14.24 -2.75 3.32
N THR A 207 14.89 -2.03 2.40
CA THR A 207 16.25 -2.35 1.95
C THR A 207 17.31 -1.79 2.90
N GLU A 208 18.58 -2.20 2.73
CA GLU A 208 19.69 -1.62 3.48
C GLU A 208 19.82 -0.11 3.23
N ASP A 209 19.57 0.33 1.99
CA ASP A 209 19.61 1.75 1.63
C ASP A 209 18.51 2.56 2.29
N VAL A 210 17.31 1.99 2.42
CA VAL A 210 16.21 2.59 3.18
C VAL A 210 16.59 2.74 4.65
N MET A 211 17.22 1.72 5.23
CA MET A 211 17.68 1.76 6.63
C MET A 211 18.80 2.77 6.83
N ARG A 212 19.78 2.84 5.92
CA ARG A 212 20.85 3.84 5.97
C ARG A 212 20.28 5.26 5.89
N PHE A 213 19.35 5.48 4.98
CA PHE A 213 18.70 6.79 4.84
C PHE A 213 17.88 7.16 6.10
N HIS A 214 17.16 6.19 6.70
CA HIS A 214 16.46 6.42 7.96
C HIS A 214 17.42 6.78 9.09
N THR A 215 18.53 6.07 9.24
CA THR A 215 19.56 6.36 10.25
C THR A 215 20.09 7.78 10.09
N PHE A 216 20.46 8.16 8.86
CA PHE A 216 20.92 9.52 8.56
C PHE A 216 19.87 10.58 8.89
N VAL A 217 18.62 10.39 8.49
CA VAL A 217 17.52 11.34 8.79
C VAL A 217 17.29 11.47 10.29
N ASN A 218 17.35 10.35 11.03
CA ASN A 218 17.18 10.35 12.48
C ASN A 218 18.34 11.06 13.20
N GLU A 219 19.58 10.88 12.75
CA GLU A 219 20.75 11.61 13.26
C GLU A 219 20.59 13.12 13.05
N VAL A 220 20.29 13.55 11.82
CA VAL A 220 20.03 14.97 11.53
C VAL A 220 18.88 15.52 12.38
N SER A 221 17.82 14.74 12.58
CA SER A 221 16.69 15.13 13.44
C SER A 221 17.13 15.39 14.88
N ARG A 222 17.88 14.48 15.46
CA ARG A 222 18.37 14.57 16.85
C ARG A 222 19.34 15.74 17.04
N GLU A 223 20.30 15.89 16.15
CA GLU A 223 21.31 16.96 16.19
C GLU A 223 20.69 18.36 16.08
N ASN A 224 19.55 18.50 15.41
CA ASN A 224 18.87 19.77 15.20
C ASN A 224 17.63 19.97 16.09
N GLY A 225 17.44 19.12 17.11
CA GLY A 225 16.41 19.30 18.13
C GLY A 225 14.98 18.95 17.69
N PHE A 226 14.80 18.19 16.60
CA PHE A 226 13.48 17.68 16.17
C PHE A 226 13.07 16.38 16.90
N GLY A 227 13.98 15.80 17.72
CA GLY A 227 13.74 14.58 18.46
C GLY A 227 14.07 13.31 17.68
N GLU A 228 13.71 12.17 18.26
CA GLU A 228 13.92 10.85 17.67
C GLU A 228 12.79 10.48 16.72
N LEU A 229 13.15 9.86 15.60
CA LEU A 229 12.22 9.40 14.57
C LEU A 229 12.32 7.87 14.49
N ASN A 230 11.37 7.19 15.14
CA ASN A 230 11.33 5.73 15.13
C ASN A 230 10.97 5.19 13.75
N ALA A 231 11.56 4.06 13.38
CA ALA A 231 11.22 3.35 12.15
C ALA A 231 10.00 2.46 12.35
N LYS A 232 9.05 2.48 11.42
CA LYS A 232 7.87 1.61 11.40
C LYS A 232 7.65 0.98 10.04
N ARG A 233 7.04 -0.22 10.03
CA ARG A 233 6.45 -0.85 8.84
C ARG A 233 4.94 -0.76 8.95
N LEU A 234 4.27 -0.48 7.82
CA LEU A 234 2.82 -0.31 7.75
C LEU A 234 2.18 -1.33 6.80
N GLY A 235 0.90 -1.61 7.01
CA GLY A 235 0.16 -2.60 6.21
C GLY A 235 -0.43 -2.07 4.91
N GLY A 236 -0.61 -0.73 4.78
CA GLY A 236 -1.13 -0.09 3.57
C GLY A 236 -0.03 0.17 2.54
N SER A 237 -0.33 0.04 1.25
CA SER A 237 0.59 0.34 0.14
C SER A 237 0.79 1.84 -0.05
N SER A 238 1.78 2.27 -0.83
CA SER A 238 1.99 3.65 -1.28
C SER A 238 2.97 3.71 -2.46
N ASP A 239 3.04 4.85 -3.12
CA ASP A 239 3.98 5.13 -4.22
C ASP A 239 5.46 5.05 -3.81
N ALA A 240 5.77 5.01 -2.51
CA ALA A 240 7.13 4.74 -2.02
C ALA A 240 7.72 3.43 -2.56
N SER A 241 6.87 2.46 -2.92
CA SER A 241 7.27 1.20 -3.55
C SER A 241 8.01 1.42 -4.89
N TYR A 242 7.51 2.29 -5.74
CA TYR A 242 8.12 2.56 -7.04
C TYR A 242 9.47 3.26 -6.92
N LEU A 243 9.67 4.05 -5.87
CA LEU A 243 10.95 4.71 -5.58
C LEU A 243 12.02 3.69 -5.19
N THR A 244 11.68 2.70 -4.35
CA THR A 244 12.61 1.61 -3.98
C THR A 244 12.85 0.62 -5.12
N ILE A 245 11.85 0.35 -5.97
CA ILE A 245 12.04 -0.43 -7.20
C ILE A 245 13.02 0.29 -8.16
N ALA A 246 13.02 1.63 -8.16
CA ALA A 246 14.00 2.42 -8.89
C ALA A 246 15.39 2.48 -8.20
N ASN A 247 15.63 1.71 -7.14
CA ASN A 247 16.83 1.70 -6.30
C ASN A 247 17.14 3.07 -5.66
N VAL A 248 16.12 3.79 -5.24
CA VAL A 248 16.27 5.08 -4.55
C VAL A 248 16.02 4.89 -3.05
N PRO A 249 17.00 5.21 -2.17
CA PRO A 249 16.80 5.25 -0.73
C PRO A 249 15.59 6.13 -0.38
N THR A 250 14.54 5.56 0.18
CA THR A 250 13.25 6.24 0.35
C THR A 250 12.75 6.10 1.78
N ILE A 251 12.13 7.14 2.29
CA ILE A 251 11.35 7.11 3.53
C ILE A 251 9.96 7.65 3.24
N CYS A 252 8.95 6.97 3.77
CA CYS A 252 7.55 7.34 3.67
C CYS A 252 7.04 7.99 4.97
N SER A 253 5.83 8.55 4.92
CA SER A 253 5.17 9.21 6.06
C SER A 253 5.82 10.53 6.49
N PHE A 254 6.40 11.26 5.53
CA PHE A 254 6.89 12.63 5.74
C PHE A 254 5.79 13.70 5.68
N GLY A 255 4.56 13.31 5.37
CA GLY A 255 3.42 14.22 5.35
C GLY A 255 3.04 14.75 6.74
N VAL A 256 1.94 15.48 6.78
CA VAL A 256 1.37 16.02 8.02
C VAL A 256 0.94 14.88 8.95
N ARG A 257 1.14 15.05 10.27
CA ARG A 257 0.70 14.06 11.27
C ARG A 257 -0.79 14.16 11.52
N GLY A 258 -1.45 13.02 11.67
CA GLY A 258 -2.87 12.97 11.97
C GLY A 258 -3.40 11.55 12.02
N GLU A 259 -4.72 11.43 12.03
CA GLU A 259 -5.42 10.14 12.08
C GLU A 259 -6.73 10.18 11.30
N TRP A 260 -7.31 9.00 11.11
CA TRP A 260 -8.63 8.77 10.55
C TRP A 260 -8.74 9.10 9.04
N ASN A 261 -7.63 8.96 8.29
CA ASN A 261 -7.69 9.04 6.82
C ASN A 261 -8.79 8.10 6.26
N HIS A 262 -9.34 8.45 5.10
CA HIS A 262 -10.47 7.77 4.45
C HIS A 262 -11.78 7.74 5.29
N THR A 263 -11.89 8.61 6.30
CA THR A 263 -13.13 8.73 7.11
C THR A 263 -13.57 10.20 7.24
N SER A 264 -14.82 10.40 7.66
CA SER A 264 -15.33 11.75 7.95
C SER A 264 -14.70 12.42 9.18
N ARG A 265 -13.90 11.67 9.95
CA ARG A 265 -13.18 12.12 11.15
C ARG A 265 -11.74 12.53 10.87
N GLU A 266 -11.31 12.46 9.62
CA GLU A 266 -9.96 12.79 9.19
C GLU A 266 -9.51 14.15 9.73
N TYR A 267 -8.33 14.18 10.36
CA TYR A 267 -7.69 15.41 10.81
C TYR A 267 -6.19 15.41 10.60
N ALA A 268 -5.63 16.61 10.46
CA ALA A 268 -4.20 16.88 10.41
C ALA A 268 -3.80 17.83 11.54
N VAL A 269 -2.67 17.54 12.22
CA VAL A 269 -2.08 18.40 13.26
C VAL A 269 -1.36 19.55 12.58
N VAL A 270 -1.87 20.78 12.71
CA VAL A 270 -1.36 21.96 11.97
C VAL A 270 0.11 22.23 12.24
N ASP A 271 0.56 22.18 13.50
CA ASP A 271 1.94 22.45 13.87
C ASP A 271 2.92 21.46 13.24
N SER A 272 2.49 20.22 13.02
CA SER A 272 3.32 19.21 12.38
C SER A 272 3.71 19.55 10.93
N MET A 273 2.96 20.40 10.24
CA MET A 273 3.32 20.89 8.91
C MET A 273 4.60 21.74 8.97
N PHE A 274 4.67 22.65 9.94
CA PHE A 274 5.85 23.50 10.13
C PHE A 274 7.06 22.68 10.58
N GLU A 275 6.85 21.74 11.49
CA GLU A 275 7.90 20.82 11.93
C GLU A 275 8.47 20.00 10.76
N ARG A 276 7.61 19.44 9.90
CA ARG A 276 8.02 18.66 8.73
C ARG A 276 8.77 19.51 7.69
N VAL A 277 8.31 20.74 7.42
CA VAL A 277 9.04 21.66 6.52
C VAL A 277 10.45 21.93 7.05
N LYS A 278 10.60 22.21 8.35
CA LYS A 278 11.92 22.43 8.97
C LYS A 278 12.78 21.17 8.89
N LEU A 279 12.27 20.02 9.32
CA LEU A 279 12.98 18.75 9.32
C LEU A 279 13.49 18.40 7.91
N ILE A 280 12.60 18.37 6.90
CA ILE A 280 12.96 17.99 5.52
C ILE A 280 13.99 18.98 4.97
N SER A 281 13.78 20.29 5.16
CA SER A 281 14.75 21.30 4.71
C SER A 281 16.12 21.09 5.36
N THR A 282 16.17 20.79 6.67
CA THR A 282 17.41 20.51 7.39
C THR A 282 18.09 19.24 6.91
N VAL A 283 17.33 18.16 6.64
CA VAL A 283 17.86 16.94 6.04
C VAL A 283 18.46 17.23 4.67
N ILE A 284 17.78 17.98 3.81
CA ILE A 284 18.29 18.35 2.48
C ILE A 284 19.59 19.16 2.57
N LEU A 285 19.70 20.08 3.54
CA LEU A 285 20.91 20.87 3.75
C LEU A 285 22.12 20.05 4.26
N ASN A 286 21.89 18.84 4.77
CA ASN A 286 22.93 17.95 5.27
C ASN A 286 23.18 16.73 4.34
N LEU A 287 22.58 16.68 3.14
CA LEU A 287 22.73 15.53 2.23
C LEU A 287 24.15 15.34 1.68
N ASP A 288 25.06 16.28 1.86
CA ASP A 288 26.50 16.12 1.62
C ASP A 288 27.15 15.09 2.54
N LYS A 289 26.56 14.83 3.69
CA LYS A 289 27.00 13.84 4.68
C LYS A 289 26.37 12.46 4.48
N PHE A 290 25.40 12.33 3.58
CA PHE A 290 24.75 11.06 3.28
C PHE A 290 25.53 10.29 2.23
N GLU A 291 26.11 9.15 2.61
CA GLU A 291 26.80 8.21 1.72
C GLU A 291 25.85 7.08 1.30
N VAL A 292 25.71 6.86 -0.01
CA VAL A 292 24.86 5.82 -0.60
C VAL A 292 25.63 4.51 -0.73
#